data_4349a68a97f416aa3cbfea55640536b7
#
_entry.id   4349a68a97f416aa3cbfea55640536b7
#
_cell.length_a   1.000
_cell.length_b   1.000
_cell.length_c   1.000
_cell.angle_alpha   90.00
_cell.angle_beta   90.00
_cell.angle_gamma   90.00
#
_symmetry.space_group_name_H-M   'P 1'
#
loop_
_entity.id
_entity.type
_entity.pdbx_description
1 polymer ?
#
loop_
_entity_poly.entity_id
_entity_poly.type
_entity_poly.pdbx_seq_one_letter_code
_entity_poly.pdbx_strand_id
1 'polypeptide(L)'
;GNCTTGSDFNYSQDCEGVCGGTAIVDECNVCSGGSTGHTYNTDIDCSGECFGTADIDSCGACTGGTTGLDPLADDLGCGCFTAAPENYWPDVDTDSWGAGDSELYCTELGETPTSNTVFVTPPEGWVTNGSDNCPDDTNTDQWNYDSDDAGDVCDSDDDNDGSADADDSEDNNEFVCNDDDGDSCDECSSGSYD
;
A
#
# COMPACT_ATOMS: atom_id res chain seq x y z
N GLY A 1 14.04 -14.68 55.73
CA GLY A 1 14.58 -15.27 56.96
C GLY A 1 16.09 -15.04 57.09
N ASN A 2 16.69 -15.23 58.24
CA ASN A 2 18.13 -15.14 58.46
C ASN A 2 18.69 -16.56 58.67
N CYS A 3 19.83 -16.83 58.12
CA CYS A 3 20.55 -18.10 58.28
C CYS A 3 21.13 -18.18 59.70
N THR A 4 20.83 -19.28 60.40
CA THR A 4 21.11 -19.43 61.84
C THR A 4 22.17 -20.46 62.17
N THR A 5 22.68 -21.22 61.21
CA THR A 5 23.61 -22.31 61.39
C THR A 5 24.68 -22.42 60.29
N GLY A 6 25.90 -22.85 60.68
CA GLY A 6 27.01 -23.11 59.77
C GLY A 6 27.82 -21.87 59.40
N SER A 7 28.55 -21.95 58.28
CA SER A 7 29.39 -20.90 57.75
C SER A 7 28.60 -19.67 57.24
N ASP A 8 27.30 -19.84 57.06
CA ASP A 8 26.35 -18.83 56.51
C ASP A 8 25.65 -18.05 57.60
N PHE A 9 26.09 -18.12 58.87
CA PHE A 9 25.52 -17.39 60.00
C PHE A 9 25.59 -15.86 59.76
N ASN A 10 24.44 -15.21 59.90
CA ASN A 10 24.22 -13.79 59.65
C ASN A 10 24.07 -13.35 58.15
N TYR A 11 24.05 -14.28 57.19
CA TYR A 11 23.62 -13.94 55.88
C TYR A 11 22.07 -13.89 55.81
N SER A 12 21.54 -13.00 55.02
CA SER A 12 20.11 -13.04 54.67
C SER A 12 19.83 -14.13 53.67
N GLN A 13 18.67 -14.74 53.73
CA GLN A 13 18.19 -15.63 52.67
C GLN A 13 17.74 -14.77 51.48
N ASP A 14 18.07 -15.22 50.28
CA ASP A 14 17.51 -14.71 49.03
C ASP A 14 16.05 -15.17 48.84
N CYS A 15 15.42 -14.82 47.72
CA CYS A 15 14.01 -15.18 47.48
C CYS A 15 13.78 -16.68 47.27
N GLU A 16 14.82 -17.47 46.97
CA GLU A 16 14.76 -18.95 46.99
C GLU A 16 14.92 -19.55 48.37
N GLY A 17 15.33 -18.77 49.37
CA GLY A 17 15.64 -19.24 50.70
C GLY A 17 17.09 -19.70 50.85
N VAL A 18 17.94 -19.43 49.91
CA VAL A 18 19.39 -19.77 49.93
C VAL A 18 20.12 -18.73 50.77
N CYS A 19 20.88 -19.22 51.78
CA CYS A 19 21.68 -18.37 52.63
C CYS A 19 22.86 -17.77 51.90
N GLY A 20 22.94 -16.42 51.85
CA GLY A 20 23.97 -15.72 51.09
C GLY A 20 23.81 -15.87 49.57
N GLY A 21 22.66 -16.34 49.12
CA GLY A 21 22.29 -16.42 47.70
C GLY A 21 22.15 -15.06 47.05
N THR A 22 22.07 -15.06 45.73
CA THR A 22 22.00 -13.83 44.88
C THR A 22 20.71 -13.73 44.10
N ALA A 23 19.74 -14.62 44.33
CA ALA A 23 18.44 -14.51 43.71
C ALA A 23 17.67 -13.30 44.27
N ILE A 24 17.00 -12.58 43.42
CA ILE A 24 16.20 -11.42 43.76
C ILE A 24 14.79 -11.53 43.18
N VAL A 25 13.85 -10.89 43.82
CA VAL A 25 12.50 -10.77 43.25
C VAL A 25 12.55 -9.72 42.14
N ASP A 26 12.13 -10.10 40.95
CA ASP A 26 12.07 -9.21 39.79
C ASP A 26 10.80 -8.35 39.76
N GLU A 27 10.61 -7.58 38.70
CA GLU A 27 9.48 -6.65 38.57
C GLU A 27 8.14 -7.39 38.42
N CYS A 28 8.16 -8.66 38.02
CA CYS A 28 6.97 -9.50 37.93
C CYS A 28 6.68 -10.29 39.23
N ASN A 29 7.39 -9.98 40.32
CA ASN A 29 7.34 -10.72 41.57
C ASN A 29 7.80 -12.17 41.46
N VAL A 30 8.62 -12.51 40.48
CA VAL A 30 9.24 -13.80 40.30
C VAL A 30 10.64 -13.79 40.92
N CYS A 31 11.00 -14.88 41.60
CA CYS A 31 12.35 -15.04 42.12
C CYS A 31 13.31 -15.40 40.97
N SER A 32 14.23 -14.53 40.65
CA SER A 32 15.09 -14.61 39.47
C SER A 32 16.57 -14.50 39.80
N GLY A 33 17.43 -15.04 38.95
CA GLY A 33 18.89 -15.08 39.17
C GLY A 33 19.31 -16.15 40.15
N GLY A 34 20.53 -16.04 40.71
CA GLY A 34 21.09 -17.03 41.63
C GLY A 34 21.07 -18.45 41.05
N SER A 35 20.45 -19.38 41.77
CA SER A 35 20.28 -20.79 41.36
C SER A 35 18.89 -21.13 40.81
N THR A 36 18.03 -20.14 40.68
CA THR A 36 16.63 -20.31 40.21
C THR A 36 16.51 -20.89 38.80
N GLY A 37 17.54 -20.68 37.97
CA GLY A 37 17.48 -20.98 36.55
C GLY A 37 16.59 -20.00 35.75
N HIS A 38 16.02 -18.98 36.42
CA HIS A 38 15.17 -17.95 35.83
C HIS A 38 15.98 -16.65 35.66
N THR A 39 15.91 -16.04 34.50
CA THR A 39 16.59 -14.79 34.23
C THR A 39 15.73 -13.61 34.66
N TYR A 40 16.34 -12.56 35.18
CA TYR A 40 15.67 -11.36 35.65
C TYR A 40 14.81 -10.73 34.56
N ASN A 41 13.54 -10.45 34.87
CA ASN A 41 12.58 -9.79 33.96
C ASN A 41 12.28 -10.52 32.63
N THR A 42 12.52 -11.85 32.52
CA THR A 42 12.17 -12.59 31.31
C THR A 42 10.66 -12.74 31.09
N ASP A 43 9.87 -12.50 32.13
CA ASP A 43 8.41 -12.58 32.04
C ASP A 43 7.77 -11.23 31.66
N ILE A 44 8.58 -10.21 31.42
CA ILE A 44 8.08 -8.92 30.92
C ILE A 44 8.10 -8.96 29.38
N ASP A 45 6.96 -8.69 28.79
CA ASP A 45 6.84 -8.55 27.34
C ASP A 45 7.40 -7.21 26.85
N CYS A 46 7.45 -6.99 25.54
CA CYS A 46 8.01 -5.77 24.96
C CYS A 46 7.20 -4.51 25.29
N SER A 47 5.95 -4.65 25.75
CA SER A 47 5.11 -3.53 26.25
C SER A 47 5.37 -3.19 27.72
N GLY A 48 6.18 -3.99 28.40
CA GLY A 48 6.48 -3.85 29.83
C GLY A 48 5.47 -4.56 30.75
N GLU A 49 4.63 -5.44 30.23
CA GLU A 49 3.63 -6.15 31.01
C GLU A 49 4.13 -7.51 31.45
N CYS A 50 3.98 -7.80 32.77
CA CYS A 50 4.37 -9.10 33.32
C CYS A 50 3.47 -10.21 32.79
N PHE A 51 4.07 -11.28 32.28
CA PHE A 51 3.37 -12.42 31.64
C PHE A 51 2.51 -11.97 30.45
N GLY A 52 2.84 -10.80 29.87
CA GLY A 52 2.19 -10.28 28.68
C GLY A 52 2.46 -11.13 27.45
N THR A 53 1.77 -10.82 26.37
CA THR A 53 1.85 -11.55 25.10
C THR A 53 2.23 -10.65 23.92
N ALA A 54 2.67 -9.42 24.21
CA ALA A 54 3.20 -8.54 23.18
C ALA A 54 4.61 -9.04 22.76
N ASP A 55 4.89 -8.95 21.47
CA ASP A 55 6.19 -9.38 20.92
C ASP A 55 6.70 -8.32 19.93
N ILE A 56 7.99 -8.34 19.67
CA ILE A 56 8.60 -7.48 18.66
C ILE A 56 8.37 -8.13 17.29
N ASP A 57 7.67 -7.44 16.42
CA ASP A 57 7.44 -7.90 15.05
C ASP A 57 8.68 -7.72 14.16
N SER A 58 8.60 -8.12 12.89
CA SER A 58 9.73 -8.01 11.97
C SER A 58 10.06 -6.57 11.57
N CYS A 59 9.17 -5.60 11.85
CA CYS A 59 9.45 -4.17 11.71
C CYS A 59 10.11 -3.56 12.97
N GLY A 60 10.35 -4.36 14.01
CA GLY A 60 10.91 -3.90 15.26
C GLY A 60 9.91 -3.18 16.17
N ALA A 61 8.63 -3.20 15.83
CA ALA A 61 7.56 -2.63 16.64
C ALA A 61 7.07 -3.63 17.69
N CYS A 62 6.77 -3.16 18.89
CA CYS A 62 6.13 -3.98 19.91
C CYS A 62 4.64 -4.06 19.64
N THR A 63 4.13 -5.25 19.28
CA THR A 63 2.76 -5.46 18.79
C THR A 63 2.05 -6.60 19.52
N GLY A 64 0.75 -6.71 19.39
CA GLY A 64 -0.04 -7.72 20.08
C GLY A 64 -0.25 -7.42 21.58
N GLY A 65 -0.65 -8.40 22.37
CA GLY A 65 -0.92 -8.25 23.78
C GLY A 65 -1.88 -7.10 24.07
N THR A 66 -1.47 -6.19 24.96
CA THR A 66 -2.26 -5.00 25.34
C THR A 66 -1.87 -3.73 24.59
N THR A 67 -0.94 -3.81 23.63
CA THR A 67 -0.47 -2.65 22.85
C THR A 67 -1.57 -2.03 21.98
N GLY A 68 -2.55 -2.82 21.55
CA GLY A 68 -3.58 -2.41 20.61
C GLY A 68 -3.06 -2.26 19.16
N LEU A 69 -1.82 -2.68 18.90
CA LEU A 69 -1.20 -2.68 17.57
C LEU A 69 -1.23 -4.08 16.98
N ASP A 70 -1.64 -4.18 15.72
CA ASP A 70 -1.56 -5.44 14.97
C ASP A 70 -0.12 -5.68 14.49
N PRO A 71 0.35 -6.95 14.50
CA PRO A 71 1.65 -7.28 13.93
C PRO A 71 1.76 -6.83 12.47
N LEU A 72 2.90 -6.23 12.13
CA LEU A 72 3.17 -5.72 10.77
C LEU A 72 2.26 -4.58 10.31
N ALA A 73 1.59 -3.86 11.21
CA ALA A 73 0.79 -2.69 10.84
C ALA A 73 1.61 -1.61 10.10
N ASP A 74 2.93 -1.59 10.33
CA ASP A 74 3.87 -0.66 9.69
C ASP A 74 4.44 -1.17 8.35
N ASP A 75 4.05 -2.38 7.90
CA ASP A 75 4.39 -2.93 6.59
C ASP A 75 3.15 -2.93 5.69
N LEU A 76 3.08 -1.97 4.80
CA LEU A 76 1.98 -1.79 3.85
C LEU A 76 2.18 -2.58 2.55
N GLY A 77 3.21 -3.45 2.49
CA GLY A 77 3.51 -4.31 1.35
C GLY A 77 4.83 -3.98 0.64
N CYS A 78 5.41 -2.82 0.89
CA CYS A 78 6.74 -2.43 0.38
C CYS A 78 7.84 -2.53 1.43
N GLY A 79 7.53 -3.08 2.59
CA GLY A 79 8.41 -3.18 3.76
C GLY A 79 8.05 -2.17 4.84
N CYS A 80 8.73 -2.32 5.98
CA CYS A 80 8.43 -1.54 7.17
C CYS A 80 8.62 -0.04 6.95
N PHE A 81 7.63 0.73 7.38
CA PHE A 81 7.66 2.21 7.38
C PHE A 81 7.75 2.85 5.99
N THR A 82 7.41 2.09 4.94
CA THR A 82 7.35 2.60 3.56
C THR A 82 5.91 2.70 3.08
N ALA A 83 5.69 3.48 2.02
CA ALA A 83 4.38 3.59 1.39
C ALA A 83 3.90 2.24 0.84
N ALA A 84 2.59 2.08 0.74
CA ALA A 84 2.01 0.93 0.05
C ALA A 84 2.42 0.92 -1.44
N PRO A 85 2.42 -0.25 -2.08
CA PRO A 85 2.64 -0.32 -3.52
C PRO A 85 1.55 0.42 -4.28
N GLU A 86 1.91 1.07 -5.37
CA GLU A 86 1.02 1.80 -6.27
C GLU A 86 0.83 1.04 -7.58
N ASN A 87 -0.34 1.22 -8.20
CA ASN A 87 -0.57 0.69 -9.52
C ASN A 87 0.18 1.51 -10.57
N TYR A 88 0.75 0.80 -11.54
CA TYR A 88 1.34 1.37 -12.75
C TYR A 88 0.73 0.69 -13.96
N TRP A 89 0.61 1.42 -15.04
CA TRP A 89 0.08 0.97 -16.33
C TRP A 89 1.12 1.19 -17.43
N PRO A 90 1.18 0.34 -18.47
CA PRO A 90 2.03 0.59 -19.62
C PRO A 90 1.54 1.83 -20.38
N ASP A 91 2.46 2.73 -20.67
CA ASP A 91 2.30 3.92 -21.49
C ASP A 91 2.95 3.64 -22.84
N VAL A 92 2.16 3.25 -23.84
CA VAL A 92 2.65 2.71 -25.10
C VAL A 92 3.04 3.81 -26.08
N ASP A 93 2.27 4.90 -26.11
CA ASP A 93 2.43 6.04 -27.01
C ASP A 93 3.25 7.20 -26.42
N THR A 94 3.59 7.09 -25.12
CA THR A 94 4.47 8.01 -24.36
C THR A 94 3.87 9.39 -24.06
N ASP A 95 2.58 9.44 -23.82
CA ASP A 95 1.86 10.68 -23.49
C ASP A 95 1.68 10.94 -21.99
N SER A 96 2.10 10.01 -21.13
CA SER A 96 2.02 9.99 -19.67
C SER A 96 0.68 9.49 -19.13
N TRP A 97 -0.16 8.92 -19.96
CA TRP A 97 -1.30 8.11 -19.60
C TRP A 97 -1.03 6.65 -19.98
N GLY A 98 -1.63 5.72 -19.29
CA GLY A 98 -1.42 4.31 -19.53
C GLY A 98 -2.73 3.56 -19.63
N ALA A 99 -2.70 2.43 -20.31
CA ALA A 99 -3.86 1.58 -20.52
C ALA A 99 -3.59 0.10 -20.23
N GLY A 100 -4.66 -0.71 -20.22
CA GLY A 100 -4.57 -2.15 -20.04
C GLY A 100 -4.47 -2.59 -18.59
N ASP A 101 -3.78 -3.71 -18.35
CA ASP A 101 -3.63 -4.30 -17.01
C ASP A 101 -2.56 -3.58 -16.21
N SER A 102 -2.91 -3.15 -14.99
CA SER A 102 -1.96 -2.55 -14.07
C SER A 102 -1.21 -3.60 -13.25
N GLU A 103 -0.01 -3.25 -12.83
CA GLU A 103 0.77 -4.01 -11.86
C GLU A 103 1.19 -3.13 -10.67
N LEU A 104 1.39 -3.76 -9.51
CA LEU A 104 1.77 -3.08 -8.28
C LEU A 104 3.29 -2.98 -8.16
N TYR A 105 3.79 -1.76 -7.96
CA TYR A 105 5.20 -1.48 -7.73
C TYR A 105 5.43 -0.65 -6.49
N CYS A 106 6.58 -0.89 -5.83
CA CYS A 106 7.08 -0.07 -4.73
C CYS A 106 8.07 0.95 -5.28
N THR A 107 7.86 2.22 -4.96
CA THR A 107 8.82 3.28 -5.30
C THR A 107 10.05 3.26 -4.39
N GLU A 108 9.88 2.76 -3.17
CA GLU A 108 10.94 2.55 -2.19
C GLU A 108 10.72 1.22 -1.48
N LEU A 109 11.79 0.52 -1.08
CA LEU A 109 11.72 -0.69 -0.26
C LEU A 109 12.10 -0.38 1.18
N GLY A 110 11.28 -0.83 2.12
CA GLY A 110 11.60 -0.88 3.54
C GLY A 110 12.54 -2.02 3.92
N GLU A 111 13.01 -2.04 5.17
CA GLU A 111 14.08 -2.96 5.63
C GLU A 111 13.68 -4.44 5.62
N THR A 112 12.41 -4.80 5.70
CA THR A 112 11.95 -6.21 5.69
C THR A 112 10.69 -6.37 4.84
N PRO A 113 10.82 -6.44 3.51
CA PRO A 113 9.66 -6.65 2.66
C PRO A 113 9.03 -8.02 2.94
N THR A 114 7.75 -8.05 3.28
CA THR A 114 7.00 -9.28 3.60
C THR A 114 6.53 -10.03 2.36
N SER A 115 6.53 -9.40 1.19
CA SER A 115 6.05 -9.99 -0.06
C SER A 115 7.19 -10.31 -1.03
N ASN A 116 7.25 -11.57 -1.47
CA ASN A 116 8.15 -12.01 -2.54
C ASN A 116 7.68 -11.59 -3.96
N THR A 117 6.57 -10.89 -4.06
CA THR A 117 5.93 -10.49 -5.33
C THR A 117 5.99 -9.00 -5.61
N VAL A 118 6.68 -8.24 -4.76
CA VAL A 118 6.77 -6.80 -4.91
C VAL A 118 7.91 -6.44 -5.84
N PHE A 119 7.57 -5.83 -6.96
CA PHE A 119 8.53 -5.29 -7.91
C PHE A 119 9.05 -3.94 -7.41
N VAL A 120 10.34 -3.75 -7.47
CA VAL A 120 11.04 -2.61 -6.86
C VAL A 120 11.04 -1.36 -7.73
N THR A 121 10.80 -1.52 -9.02
CA THR A 121 10.84 -0.41 -9.98
C THR A 121 9.90 -0.74 -11.12
N PRO A 122 8.97 0.15 -11.48
CA PRO A 122 8.17 -0.06 -12.66
C PRO A 122 9.07 -0.11 -13.90
N PRO A 123 8.70 -0.86 -14.94
CA PRO A 123 9.39 -0.84 -16.20
C PRO A 123 9.46 0.57 -16.78
N GLU A 124 10.46 0.84 -17.63
CA GLU A 124 10.49 2.09 -18.39
C GLU A 124 9.23 2.20 -19.28
N GLY A 125 8.60 3.36 -19.29
CA GLY A 125 7.34 3.56 -20.01
C GLY A 125 6.10 3.07 -19.25
N TRP A 126 6.18 2.91 -17.91
CA TRP A 126 5.02 2.68 -17.09
C TRP A 126 4.70 3.90 -16.24
N VAL A 127 3.43 4.25 -16.14
CA VAL A 127 2.94 5.48 -15.50
C VAL A 127 1.87 5.17 -14.44
N THR A 128 1.62 6.13 -13.55
CA THR A 128 0.61 6.00 -12.48
C THR A 128 -0.80 6.43 -12.89
N ASN A 129 -0.95 7.04 -14.07
CA ASN A 129 -2.25 7.42 -14.62
C ASN A 129 -2.73 6.30 -15.54
N GLY A 130 -3.80 5.61 -15.21
CA GLY A 130 -4.25 4.41 -15.90
C GLY A 130 -5.60 4.55 -16.60
N SER A 131 -5.88 5.69 -17.18
CA SER A 131 -7.17 5.96 -17.86
C SER A 131 -6.94 6.63 -19.21
N ASP A 132 -5.98 6.09 -19.97
CA ASP A 132 -5.72 6.51 -21.33
C ASP A 132 -6.88 6.08 -22.24
N ASN A 133 -7.47 7.07 -22.90
CA ASN A 133 -8.62 6.88 -23.79
C ASN A 133 -8.20 6.67 -25.26
N CYS A 134 -6.89 6.84 -25.60
CA CYS A 134 -6.32 6.51 -26.91
C CYS A 134 -4.96 5.79 -26.78
N PRO A 135 -4.92 4.53 -26.36
CA PRO A 135 -3.70 3.83 -25.92
C PRO A 135 -2.55 3.69 -26.94
N ASP A 136 -2.83 3.92 -28.21
CA ASP A 136 -1.86 3.80 -29.33
C ASP A 136 -1.54 5.17 -29.97
N ASP A 137 -2.25 6.24 -29.59
CA ASP A 137 -2.19 7.57 -30.22
C ASP A 137 -2.07 8.69 -29.17
N THR A 138 -0.92 9.35 -29.11
CA THR A 138 -0.58 10.37 -28.11
C THR A 138 -1.62 11.48 -28.00
N ASN A 139 -2.26 11.60 -26.85
CA ASN A 139 -3.28 12.61 -26.56
C ASN A 139 -3.25 13.09 -25.09
N THR A 140 -2.18 13.72 -24.67
CA THR A 140 -1.87 14.14 -23.31
C THR A 140 -3.01 14.87 -22.57
N ASP A 141 -3.91 15.52 -23.27
CA ASP A 141 -5.08 16.22 -22.73
C ASP A 141 -6.30 15.32 -22.53
N GLN A 142 -6.29 14.13 -23.09
CA GLN A 142 -7.33 13.10 -22.94
C GLN A 142 -8.73 13.62 -23.29
N TRP A 143 -8.82 14.46 -24.34
CA TRP A 143 -10.09 14.97 -24.81
C TRP A 143 -11.00 13.85 -25.29
N ASN A 144 -12.28 13.97 -25.00
CA ASN A 144 -13.33 13.03 -25.34
C ASN A 144 -14.65 13.79 -25.22
N TYR A 145 -15.17 14.26 -26.35
CA TYR A 145 -16.30 15.17 -26.42
C TYR A 145 -17.61 14.48 -26.00
N ASP A 146 -17.87 13.30 -26.54
CA ASP A 146 -19.10 12.54 -26.30
C ASP A 146 -19.08 11.69 -25.03
N SER A 147 -17.89 11.56 -24.41
CA SER A 147 -17.67 10.80 -23.17
C SER A 147 -17.92 9.30 -23.32
N ASP A 148 -17.62 8.73 -24.46
CA ASP A 148 -17.62 7.28 -24.65
C ASP A 148 -16.28 6.63 -24.22
N ASP A 149 -15.88 5.47 -24.76
CA ASP A 149 -14.67 4.76 -24.36
C ASP A 149 -13.41 5.21 -25.12
N ALA A 150 -13.55 5.92 -26.25
CA ALA A 150 -12.47 6.45 -27.08
C ALA A 150 -12.27 7.95 -26.86
N GLY A 151 -11.08 8.45 -27.07
CA GLY A 151 -10.83 9.90 -27.09
C GLY A 151 -10.84 10.44 -28.51
N ASP A 152 -11.07 11.75 -28.68
CA ASP A 152 -11.21 12.42 -29.99
C ASP A 152 -10.06 12.10 -30.95
N VAL A 153 -8.85 11.84 -30.47
CA VAL A 153 -7.69 11.53 -31.31
C VAL A 153 -7.81 10.17 -32.00
N CYS A 154 -8.49 9.22 -31.40
CA CYS A 154 -8.60 7.83 -31.84
C CYS A 154 -10.05 7.41 -32.11
N ASP A 155 -11.01 8.29 -31.91
CA ASP A 155 -12.38 8.10 -32.35
C ASP A 155 -12.52 8.39 -33.85
N SER A 156 -13.58 8.08 -34.42
CA SER A 156 -13.92 8.34 -35.84
C SER A 156 -15.23 9.12 -35.98
N ASP A 157 -15.90 9.41 -34.85
CA ASP A 157 -17.19 10.12 -34.75
C ASP A 157 -17.23 10.76 -33.36
N ASP A 158 -16.46 11.87 -33.20
CA ASP A 158 -16.11 12.49 -31.91
C ASP A 158 -17.31 12.92 -31.07
N ASP A 159 -18.45 13.23 -31.70
CA ASP A 159 -19.67 13.65 -31.02
C ASP A 159 -20.82 12.62 -31.08
N ASN A 160 -20.58 11.47 -31.70
CA ASN A 160 -21.51 10.35 -31.82
C ASN A 160 -22.87 10.75 -32.47
N ASP A 161 -22.86 11.69 -33.40
CA ASP A 161 -24.06 12.09 -34.12
C ASP A 161 -24.41 11.16 -35.31
N GLY A 162 -23.42 10.31 -35.72
CA GLY A 162 -23.50 9.33 -36.78
C GLY A 162 -22.88 9.78 -38.10
N SER A 163 -22.35 11.02 -38.16
CA SER A 163 -21.43 11.46 -39.20
C SER A 163 -19.99 11.20 -38.74
N ALA A 164 -19.14 10.70 -39.60
CA ALA A 164 -17.75 10.49 -39.21
C ALA A 164 -16.98 11.81 -39.36
N ASP A 165 -15.98 12.08 -38.51
CA ASP A 165 -15.14 13.29 -38.48
C ASP A 165 -14.64 13.70 -39.85
N ALA A 166 -14.28 12.71 -40.70
CA ALA A 166 -13.76 12.96 -42.05
C ALA A 166 -14.82 13.57 -43.00
N ASP A 167 -16.09 13.36 -42.70
CA ASP A 167 -17.26 13.80 -43.46
C ASP A 167 -18.05 14.88 -42.72
N ASP A 168 -17.66 15.20 -41.47
CA ASP A 168 -18.26 16.20 -40.61
C ASP A 168 -17.59 17.57 -40.75
N SER A 169 -18.35 18.62 -40.72
CA SER A 169 -17.86 20.00 -40.77
C SER A 169 -17.53 20.61 -39.41
N GLU A 170 -18.12 20.08 -38.33
CA GLU A 170 -17.92 20.48 -36.94
C GLU A 170 -17.92 19.22 -36.03
N ASP A 171 -16.90 18.38 -36.13
CA ASP A 171 -16.68 17.08 -35.54
C ASP A 171 -16.85 16.96 -34.01
N ASN A 172 -17.07 18.05 -33.33
CA ASN A 172 -17.35 18.16 -31.90
C ASN A 172 -18.63 18.92 -31.62
N ASN A 173 -19.65 18.74 -32.45
CA ASN A 173 -20.93 19.41 -32.33
C ASN A 173 -22.10 18.61 -32.93
N GLU A 174 -22.69 17.74 -32.19
CA GLU A 174 -23.76 16.81 -32.54
C GLU A 174 -24.96 17.39 -33.29
N PHE A 175 -25.00 18.67 -33.55
CA PHE A 175 -26.06 19.37 -34.27
C PHE A 175 -25.65 19.94 -35.64
N VAL A 176 -24.37 19.75 -36.02
CA VAL A 176 -23.80 20.31 -37.26
C VAL A 176 -22.84 19.32 -37.88
N CYS A 177 -23.22 18.69 -38.96
CA CYS A 177 -22.34 17.85 -39.77
C CYS A 177 -22.23 18.37 -41.21
N ASN A 178 -23.11 18.01 -42.09
CA ASN A 178 -23.08 18.40 -43.52
C ASN A 178 -24.48 18.56 -44.09
N ASP A 179 -24.58 19.12 -45.29
CA ASP A 179 -25.76 19.15 -46.15
C ASP A 179 -25.48 18.25 -47.37
N ASP A 180 -25.65 16.92 -47.19
CA ASP A 180 -25.26 15.93 -48.18
C ASP A 180 -26.22 15.83 -49.35
N ASP A 181 -27.50 16.14 -49.15
CA ASP A 181 -28.52 16.08 -50.18
C ASP A 181 -28.76 17.42 -50.92
N GLY A 182 -28.19 18.50 -50.39
CA GLY A 182 -28.22 19.84 -51.00
C GLY A 182 -29.54 20.57 -50.86
N ASP A 183 -30.33 20.25 -49.83
CA ASP A 183 -31.62 20.88 -49.57
C ASP A 183 -31.52 22.10 -48.66
N SER A 184 -30.33 22.41 -48.16
CA SER A 184 -29.97 23.51 -47.23
C SER A 184 -30.39 23.27 -45.78
N CYS A 185 -30.67 22.04 -45.42
CA CYS A 185 -30.76 21.58 -44.04
C CYS A 185 -29.48 20.76 -43.73
N ASP A 186 -29.02 20.84 -42.51
CA ASP A 186 -27.94 20.02 -42.00
C ASP A 186 -28.54 18.71 -41.48
N GLU A 187 -28.00 17.56 -41.89
CA GLU A 187 -28.51 16.22 -41.54
C GLU A 187 -28.41 15.93 -40.04
N CYS A 188 -27.53 16.64 -39.30
CA CYS A 188 -27.33 16.46 -37.86
C CYS A 188 -28.13 17.47 -37.02
N SER A 189 -29.00 18.28 -37.62
CA SER A 189 -29.76 19.29 -36.91
C SER A 189 -30.68 18.79 -35.79
N SER A 190 -30.92 17.48 -35.71
CA SER A 190 -31.65 16.82 -34.63
C SER A 190 -30.74 16.29 -33.51
N GLY A 191 -29.40 16.33 -33.66
CA GLY A 191 -28.40 15.71 -32.80
C GLY A 191 -28.15 14.24 -33.16
N SER A 192 -28.45 13.87 -34.39
CA SER A 192 -28.18 12.59 -34.99
C SER A 192 -28.36 12.66 -36.49
N TYR A 193 -27.47 12.00 -37.24
CA TYR A 193 -27.52 11.92 -38.69
C TYR A 193 -28.86 11.30 -39.18
N ASP A 194 -29.57 11.98 -40.04
CA ASP A 194 -30.92 11.60 -40.57
C ASP A 194 -30.86 11.02 -42.00
#